data_f04d049fee7787f8cdc3234c45d5a416
#
_entry.id   f04d049fee7787f8cdc3234c45d5a416
#
_cell.length_a   1.000
_cell.length_b   1.000
_cell.length_c   1.000
_cell.angle_alpha   90.00
_cell.angle_beta   90.00
_cell.angle_gamma   90.00
#
_symmetry.space_group_name_H-M   'P 1'
#
loop_
_entity.id
_entity.type
_entity.pdbx_description
1 polymer ?
#
loop_
_entity_poly.entity_id
_entity_poly.type
_entity_poly.pdbx_seq_one_letter_code
_entity_poly.pdbx_strand_id
1 'polypeptide(L)'
;VAWDMVNPEMVMIGTEDGSETGDAKELRDFYDTCMENDTRYVIGTWDECECIKVFYNTFISTKIGLVNMIQDVAEKQGNINVDVVTTALAESTQRIMGPSYMKAGMGDGGSCHPRDNIALRYMAKKLDLGYDIFDAVMNAREVQAQNIALKLGDIAKEKELPILINGISYKPGVPYIDGSYALLVAQYCTEYDYNPMQVDPLVFGADPGPFRACVLLAHPELYVELSDDSVVVDPWRSYTSDKHEVIHYGNTR
;
A
#
# COMPACT_ATOMS: atom_id res chain seq x y z
N VAL A 1 -23.78 8.33 20.43
CA VAL A 1 -23.35 7.07 21.06
C VAL A 1 -24.47 6.02 21.00
N ALA A 2 -25.65 6.24 21.59
CA ALA A 2 -26.73 5.24 21.57
C ALA A 2 -27.19 4.88 20.15
N TRP A 3 -27.33 5.87 19.29
CA TRP A 3 -27.67 5.66 17.87
C TRP A 3 -26.60 4.82 17.15
N ASP A 4 -25.31 5.11 17.37
CA ASP A 4 -24.20 4.39 16.74
C ASP A 4 -24.10 2.93 17.21
N MET A 5 -24.63 2.62 18.40
CA MET A 5 -24.63 1.24 18.93
C MET A 5 -25.60 0.31 18.19
N VAL A 6 -26.66 0.87 17.62
CA VAL A 6 -27.68 0.12 16.87
C VAL A 6 -27.66 0.42 15.36
N ASN A 7 -26.86 1.41 14.94
CA ASN A 7 -26.62 1.77 13.54
C ASN A 7 -25.11 1.89 13.23
N PRO A 8 -24.28 0.87 13.53
CA PRO A 8 -22.86 0.94 13.26
C PRO A 8 -22.57 0.85 11.76
N GLU A 9 -21.49 1.49 11.31
CA GLU A 9 -20.97 1.31 9.95
C GLU A 9 -20.51 -0.13 9.71
N MET A 10 -19.94 -0.78 10.76
CA MET A 10 -19.52 -2.18 10.77
C MET A 10 -19.47 -2.73 12.18
N VAL A 11 -19.67 -4.03 12.30
CA VAL A 11 -19.38 -4.83 13.49
C VAL A 11 -18.20 -5.74 13.19
N MET A 12 -17.17 -5.72 14.03
CA MET A 12 -15.99 -6.56 13.88
C MET A 12 -16.03 -7.67 14.93
N ILE A 13 -15.87 -8.92 14.49
CA ILE A 13 -15.82 -10.10 15.36
C ILE A 13 -14.49 -10.81 15.14
N GLY A 14 -13.63 -10.76 16.16
CA GLY A 14 -12.34 -11.46 16.15
C GLY A 14 -12.47 -12.86 16.70
N THR A 15 -11.88 -13.84 15.99
CA THR A 15 -11.76 -15.25 16.42
C THR A 15 -10.30 -15.68 16.36
N GLU A 16 -9.99 -16.87 16.86
CA GLU A 16 -8.62 -17.38 16.85
C GLU A 16 -8.09 -17.60 15.42
N ASP A 17 -8.92 -18.13 14.55
CA ASP A 17 -8.58 -18.52 13.18
C ASP A 17 -9.21 -17.67 12.08
N GLY A 18 -9.99 -16.65 12.45
CA GLY A 18 -10.72 -15.79 11.53
C GLY A 18 -11.98 -16.43 10.93
N SER A 19 -12.45 -17.55 11.48
CA SER A 19 -13.64 -18.24 10.97
C SER A 19 -14.93 -17.75 11.63
N GLU A 20 -16.04 -17.78 10.86
CA GLU A 20 -17.40 -17.50 11.33
C GLU A 20 -18.07 -18.78 11.80
N THR A 21 -17.57 -19.39 12.88
CA THR A 21 -18.12 -20.63 13.46
C THR A 21 -18.40 -20.47 14.95
N GLY A 22 -19.21 -21.38 15.51
CA GLY A 22 -19.48 -21.41 16.95
C GLY A 22 -19.94 -20.07 17.51
N ASP A 23 -19.23 -19.57 18.51
CA ASP A 23 -19.57 -18.37 19.26
C ASP A 23 -19.60 -17.10 18.39
N ALA A 24 -18.76 -17.02 17.34
CA ALA A 24 -18.75 -15.88 16.41
C ALA A 24 -20.07 -15.78 15.62
N LYS A 25 -20.59 -16.93 15.17
CA LYS A 25 -21.87 -16.99 14.49
C LYS A 25 -23.02 -16.65 15.44
N GLU A 26 -23.01 -17.18 16.66
CA GLU A 26 -24.03 -16.86 17.66
C GLU A 26 -24.03 -15.36 18.01
N LEU A 27 -22.85 -14.76 18.15
CA LEU A 27 -22.70 -13.34 18.41
C LEU A 27 -23.22 -12.48 17.24
N ARG A 28 -22.92 -12.87 15.99
CA ARG A 28 -23.47 -12.21 14.82
C ARG A 28 -24.99 -12.30 14.77
N ASP A 29 -25.54 -13.51 14.94
CA ASP A 29 -26.98 -13.74 14.94
C ASP A 29 -27.68 -12.90 16.04
N PHE A 30 -27.02 -12.73 17.19
CA PHE A 30 -27.49 -11.83 18.26
C PHE A 30 -27.49 -10.36 17.79
N TYR A 31 -26.39 -9.88 17.21
CA TYR A 31 -26.32 -8.48 16.74
C TYR A 31 -27.35 -8.22 15.63
N ASP A 32 -27.62 -9.16 14.75
CA ASP A 32 -28.66 -9.02 13.72
C ASP A 32 -30.06 -8.75 14.31
N THR A 33 -30.32 -9.15 15.56
CA THR A 33 -31.58 -8.84 16.25
C THR A 33 -31.61 -7.43 16.85
N CYS A 34 -30.47 -6.78 17.00
CA CYS A 34 -30.33 -5.50 17.70
C CYS A 34 -30.05 -4.32 16.74
N MET A 35 -29.50 -4.62 15.54
CA MET A 35 -29.15 -3.58 14.57
C MET A 35 -30.39 -3.04 13.85
N GLU A 36 -30.43 -1.73 13.66
CA GLU A 36 -31.51 -1.02 12.96
C GLU A 36 -31.15 -0.70 11.50
N ASN A 37 -29.88 -0.87 11.10
CA ASN A 37 -29.39 -0.67 9.75
C ASN A 37 -28.89 -1.99 9.13
N ASP A 38 -28.61 -1.96 7.81
CA ASP A 38 -27.94 -3.07 7.11
C ASP A 38 -26.44 -3.07 7.45
N THR A 39 -26.13 -3.63 8.61
CA THR A 39 -24.80 -3.60 9.20
C THR A 39 -23.84 -4.55 8.47
N ARG A 40 -22.69 -4.03 8.05
CA ARG A 40 -21.61 -4.85 7.51
C ARG A 40 -20.83 -5.54 8.63
N TYR A 41 -20.69 -6.87 8.54
CA TYR A 41 -19.83 -7.64 9.44
C TYR A 41 -18.46 -7.86 8.85
N VAL A 42 -17.44 -7.74 9.70
CA VAL A 42 -16.05 -8.08 9.38
C VAL A 42 -15.61 -9.17 10.37
N ILE A 43 -15.37 -10.36 9.85
CA ILE A 43 -14.90 -11.50 10.65
C ILE A 43 -13.45 -11.76 10.28
N GLY A 44 -12.60 -11.83 11.27
CA GLY A 44 -11.17 -12.02 11.11
C GLY A 44 -10.53 -12.57 12.37
N THR A 45 -9.22 -12.69 12.38
CA THR A 45 -8.49 -13.02 13.61
C THR A 45 -8.57 -11.86 14.60
N TRP A 46 -8.24 -12.12 15.88
CA TRP A 46 -8.16 -11.06 16.88
C TRP A 46 -7.24 -9.92 16.44
N ASP A 47 -6.04 -10.26 15.95
CA ASP A 47 -5.06 -9.27 15.48
C ASP A 47 -5.58 -8.44 14.30
N GLU A 48 -6.32 -9.05 13.38
CA GLU A 48 -6.92 -8.34 12.23
C GLU A 48 -7.99 -7.35 12.69
N CYS A 49 -8.86 -7.74 13.58
CA CYS A 49 -9.91 -6.86 14.11
C CYS A 49 -9.31 -5.72 14.94
N GLU A 50 -8.30 -5.98 15.76
CA GLU A 50 -7.57 -4.95 16.50
C GLU A 50 -6.87 -3.98 15.53
N CYS A 51 -6.20 -4.51 14.50
CA CYS A 51 -5.56 -3.72 13.45
C CYS A 51 -6.56 -2.78 12.75
N ILE A 52 -7.71 -3.31 12.32
CA ILE A 52 -8.76 -2.50 11.68
C ILE A 52 -9.18 -1.36 12.60
N LYS A 53 -9.44 -1.63 13.89
CA LYS A 53 -9.87 -0.63 14.87
C LYS A 53 -8.86 0.49 15.04
N VAL A 54 -7.58 0.17 15.15
CA VAL A 54 -6.52 1.16 15.35
C VAL A 54 -6.31 1.98 14.08
N PHE A 55 -6.20 1.33 12.93
CA PHE A 55 -5.97 2.03 11.66
C PHE A 55 -7.17 2.85 11.19
N TYR A 56 -8.40 2.45 11.52
CA TYR A 56 -9.60 3.26 11.25
C TYR A 56 -9.50 4.64 11.88
N ASN A 57 -9.16 4.71 13.17
CA ASN A 57 -8.99 5.99 13.86
C ASN A 57 -7.78 6.79 13.33
N THR A 58 -6.66 6.12 13.05
CA THR A 58 -5.46 6.76 12.50
C THR A 58 -5.72 7.35 11.12
N PHE A 59 -6.49 6.66 10.27
CA PHE A 59 -6.89 7.18 8.96
C PHE A 59 -7.75 8.45 9.09
N ILE A 60 -8.71 8.46 10.01
CA ILE A 60 -9.51 9.66 10.32
C ILE A 60 -8.60 10.81 10.79
N SER A 61 -7.68 10.53 11.71
CA SER A 61 -6.73 11.53 12.21
C SER A 61 -5.84 12.08 11.10
N THR A 62 -5.40 11.22 10.16
CA THR A 62 -4.61 11.63 8.99
C THR A 62 -5.41 12.56 8.07
N LYS A 63 -6.68 12.24 7.81
CA LYS A 63 -7.57 13.12 7.02
C LYS A 63 -7.76 14.49 7.70
N ILE A 64 -8.02 14.49 9.02
CA ILE A 64 -8.15 15.73 9.80
C ILE A 64 -6.84 16.53 9.76
N GLY A 65 -5.71 15.89 9.98
CA GLY A 65 -4.39 16.54 9.90
C GLY A 65 -4.13 17.18 8.54
N LEU A 66 -4.47 16.48 7.45
CA LEU A 66 -4.33 17.00 6.10
C LEU A 66 -5.23 18.24 5.84
N VAL A 67 -6.50 18.20 6.22
CA VAL A 67 -7.41 19.35 5.99
C VAL A 67 -7.04 20.54 6.86
N ASN A 68 -6.56 20.33 8.08
CA ASN A 68 -6.05 21.39 8.93
C ASN A 68 -4.77 22.02 8.34
N MET A 69 -3.89 21.23 7.73
CA MET A 69 -2.73 21.77 7.02
C MET A 69 -3.13 22.61 5.81
N ILE A 70 -4.16 22.21 5.07
CA ILE A 70 -4.71 23.03 3.98
C ILE A 70 -5.20 24.39 4.52
N GLN A 71 -5.84 24.40 5.69
CA GLN A 71 -6.27 25.63 6.37
C GLN A 71 -5.09 26.54 6.72
N ASP A 72 -4.01 26.00 7.29
CA ASP A 72 -2.81 26.76 7.65
C ASP A 72 -2.09 27.33 6.41
N VAL A 73 -2.05 26.55 5.32
CA VAL A 73 -1.54 27.02 4.02
C VAL A 73 -2.41 28.18 3.50
N ALA A 74 -3.73 28.04 3.56
CA ALA A 74 -4.66 29.08 3.10
C ALA A 74 -4.48 30.38 3.88
N GLU A 75 -4.37 30.31 5.21
CA GLU A 75 -4.17 31.44 6.09
C GLU A 75 -2.83 32.16 5.80
N LYS A 76 -1.73 31.42 5.65
CA LYS A 76 -0.40 32.00 5.47
C LYS A 76 -0.09 32.43 4.03
N GLN A 77 -0.60 31.70 3.04
CA GLN A 77 -0.42 32.03 1.63
C GLN A 77 -1.32 33.19 1.20
N GLY A 78 -2.51 33.29 1.76
CA GLY A 78 -3.54 34.25 1.35
C GLY A 78 -4.21 33.89 0.01
N ASN A 79 -5.31 34.58 -0.29
CA ASN A 79 -6.11 34.42 -1.51
C ASN A 79 -6.61 32.96 -1.75
N ILE A 80 -6.80 32.20 -0.68
CA ILE A 80 -7.33 30.83 -0.71
C ILE A 80 -8.53 30.78 0.25
N ASN A 81 -9.68 30.29 -0.23
CA ASN A 81 -10.78 29.88 0.63
C ASN A 81 -10.65 28.37 0.90
N VAL A 82 -10.38 28.01 2.14
CA VAL A 82 -10.16 26.61 2.55
C VAL A 82 -11.40 25.75 2.27
N ASP A 83 -12.61 26.28 2.44
CA ASP A 83 -13.85 25.51 2.22
C ASP A 83 -14.04 25.13 0.75
N VAL A 84 -13.63 25.99 -0.18
CA VAL A 84 -13.64 25.66 -1.62
C VAL A 84 -12.70 24.47 -1.91
N VAL A 85 -11.51 24.49 -1.32
CA VAL A 85 -10.52 23.41 -1.53
C VAL A 85 -11.00 22.10 -0.90
N THR A 86 -11.41 22.14 0.36
CA THR A 86 -11.81 20.92 1.09
C THR A 86 -13.11 20.34 0.57
N THR A 87 -14.07 21.17 0.13
CA THR A 87 -15.30 20.70 -0.52
C THR A 87 -14.99 19.99 -1.83
N ALA A 88 -14.12 20.55 -2.69
CA ALA A 88 -13.73 19.90 -3.93
C ALA A 88 -13.06 18.54 -3.69
N LEU A 89 -12.24 18.41 -2.64
CA LEU A 89 -11.63 17.13 -2.25
C LEU A 89 -12.69 16.16 -1.72
N ALA A 90 -13.64 16.63 -0.90
CA ALA A 90 -14.70 15.79 -0.32
C ALA A 90 -15.65 15.23 -1.39
N GLU A 91 -15.92 15.99 -2.46
CA GLU A 91 -16.74 15.57 -3.59
C GLU A 91 -16.03 14.62 -4.56
N SER A 92 -14.71 14.38 -4.39
CA SER A 92 -13.91 13.48 -5.23
C SER A 92 -14.14 12.01 -4.85
N THR A 93 -15.35 11.50 -5.04
CA THR A 93 -15.80 10.18 -4.58
C THR A 93 -15.22 9.01 -5.36
N GLN A 94 -14.68 9.21 -6.55
CA GLN A 94 -14.10 8.13 -7.36
C GLN A 94 -12.71 7.68 -6.88
N ARG A 95 -11.90 8.59 -6.32
CA ARG A 95 -10.51 8.33 -5.94
C ARG A 95 -10.27 8.58 -4.45
N ILE A 96 -10.65 9.76 -3.94
CA ILE A 96 -10.28 10.20 -2.59
C ILE A 96 -11.21 9.63 -1.52
N MET A 97 -12.54 9.66 -1.77
CA MET A 97 -13.56 9.23 -0.82
C MET A 97 -14.14 7.85 -1.13
N GLY A 98 -13.51 7.09 -2.03
CA GLY A 98 -13.91 5.73 -2.40
C GLY A 98 -12.87 4.68 -1.97
N PRO A 99 -13.08 3.40 -2.34
CA PRO A 99 -12.16 2.32 -2.04
C PRO A 99 -10.88 2.30 -2.90
N SER A 100 -10.77 3.19 -3.89
CA SER A 100 -9.56 3.33 -4.71
C SER A 100 -8.36 3.64 -3.83
N TYR A 101 -7.21 3.04 -4.16
CA TYR A 101 -5.95 3.19 -3.41
C TYR A 101 -5.96 2.65 -1.97
N MET A 102 -6.96 1.82 -1.61
CA MET A 102 -7.02 1.13 -0.32
C MET A 102 -6.49 -0.31 -0.37
N LYS A 103 -5.93 -0.73 -1.51
CA LYS A 103 -5.27 -2.02 -1.64
C LYS A 103 -3.77 -1.86 -1.40
N ALA A 104 -3.25 -2.54 -0.39
CA ALA A 104 -1.82 -2.56 -0.12
C ALA A 104 -1.03 -3.18 -1.29
N GLY A 105 0.21 -2.75 -1.47
CA GLY A 105 1.08 -3.18 -2.54
C GLY A 105 2.43 -2.50 -2.46
N MET A 106 2.97 -2.13 -3.59
CA MET A 106 4.12 -1.24 -3.70
C MET A 106 3.63 0.20 -3.78
N GLY A 107 4.41 1.15 -3.27
CA GLY A 107 4.03 2.55 -3.10
C GLY A 107 3.47 3.26 -4.34
N ASP A 108 3.35 4.56 -4.23
CA ASP A 108 2.84 5.41 -5.32
C ASP A 108 3.75 5.34 -6.56
N GLY A 109 3.17 5.09 -7.72
CA GLY A 109 3.90 5.07 -8.99
C GLY A 109 3.75 6.38 -9.77
N GLY A 110 4.77 6.68 -10.57
CA GLY A 110 4.81 7.83 -11.45
C GLY A 110 5.42 9.08 -10.82
N SER A 111 5.74 10.04 -11.66
CA SER A 111 6.46 11.26 -11.25
C SER A 111 5.59 12.28 -10.50
N CYS A 112 4.25 12.20 -10.60
CA CYS A 112 3.36 13.21 -10.03
C CYS A 112 3.37 13.22 -8.50
N HIS A 113 3.26 12.05 -7.86
CA HIS A 113 3.16 11.96 -6.41
C HIS A 113 4.42 12.47 -5.70
N PRO A 114 5.64 11.99 -6.02
CA PRO A 114 6.86 12.54 -5.42
C PRO A 114 7.04 14.04 -5.70
N ARG A 115 6.81 14.46 -6.96
CA ARG A 115 6.96 15.87 -7.37
C ARG A 115 6.06 16.80 -6.55
N ASP A 116 4.81 16.46 -6.40
CA ASP A 116 3.83 17.31 -5.72
C ASP A 116 4.10 17.33 -4.20
N ASN A 117 4.50 16.21 -3.59
CA ASN A 117 4.92 16.17 -2.20
C ASN A 117 6.20 16.99 -1.96
N ILE A 118 7.19 16.96 -2.87
CA ILE A 118 8.39 17.78 -2.80
C ILE A 118 8.04 19.28 -2.86
N ALA A 119 7.13 19.67 -3.76
CA ALA A 119 6.67 21.06 -3.87
C ALA A 119 5.95 21.53 -2.60
N LEU A 120 5.10 20.66 -2.01
CA LEU A 120 4.39 20.97 -0.77
C LEU A 120 5.30 21.02 0.45
N ARG A 121 6.34 20.19 0.54
CA ARG A 121 7.42 20.32 1.55
C ARG A 121 8.13 21.67 1.46
N TYR A 122 8.48 22.09 0.24
CA TYR A 122 9.08 23.41 0.05
C TYR A 122 8.13 24.53 0.51
N MET A 123 6.84 24.43 0.19
CA MET A 123 5.83 25.40 0.63
C MET A 123 5.68 25.40 2.15
N ALA A 124 5.58 24.25 2.79
CA ALA A 124 5.48 24.13 4.24
C ALA A 124 6.67 24.83 4.94
N LYS A 125 7.89 24.63 4.43
CA LYS A 125 9.09 25.31 4.92
C LYS A 125 9.06 26.82 4.66
N LYS A 126 8.68 27.24 3.44
CA LYS A 126 8.63 28.67 3.06
C LYS A 126 7.61 29.46 3.88
N LEU A 127 6.47 28.84 4.21
CA LEU A 127 5.40 29.46 4.99
C LEU A 127 5.59 29.31 6.51
N ASP A 128 6.65 28.62 6.94
CA ASP A 128 6.93 28.34 8.35
C ASP A 128 5.71 27.76 9.07
N LEU A 129 5.20 26.61 8.54
CA LEU A 129 4.02 25.95 9.14
C LEU A 129 4.33 25.33 10.51
N GLY A 130 5.60 25.02 10.80
CA GLY A 130 6.04 24.38 12.02
C GLY A 130 5.89 22.84 12.02
N TYR A 131 5.32 22.25 10.96
CA TYR A 131 5.20 20.82 10.76
C TYR A 131 5.16 20.49 9.26
N ASP A 132 5.49 19.24 8.91
CA ASP A 132 5.59 18.78 7.51
C ASP A 132 5.13 17.33 7.35
N ILE A 133 3.84 17.13 7.05
CA ILE A 133 3.26 15.81 6.76
C ILE A 133 3.77 15.25 5.42
N PHE A 134 4.16 16.11 4.50
CA PHE A 134 4.64 15.70 3.17
C PHE A 134 6.02 15.06 3.26
N ASP A 135 6.87 15.53 4.18
CA ASP A 135 8.14 14.88 4.52
C ASP A 135 7.89 13.48 5.09
N ALA A 136 6.93 13.32 5.98
CA ALA A 136 6.58 12.02 6.55
C ALA A 136 6.08 11.03 5.48
N VAL A 137 5.26 11.50 4.52
CA VAL A 137 4.79 10.68 3.39
C VAL A 137 5.96 10.25 2.51
N MET A 138 6.87 11.17 2.17
CA MET A 138 8.06 10.86 1.35
C MET A 138 9.00 9.90 2.08
N ASN A 139 9.24 10.11 3.37
CA ASN A 139 10.06 9.21 4.16
C ASN A 139 9.45 7.81 4.27
N ALA A 140 8.14 7.69 4.47
CA ALA A 140 7.45 6.40 4.50
C ALA A 140 7.60 5.64 3.18
N ARG A 141 7.55 6.35 2.05
CA ARG A 141 7.78 5.79 0.70
C ARG A 141 9.19 5.20 0.58
N GLU A 142 10.20 5.93 0.99
CA GLU A 142 11.61 5.49 0.94
C GLU A 142 11.85 4.29 1.85
N VAL A 143 11.40 4.35 3.10
CA VAL A 143 11.59 3.27 4.09
C VAL A 143 10.86 1.99 3.66
N GLN A 144 9.67 2.09 3.07
CA GLN A 144 8.98 0.90 2.55
C GLN A 144 9.78 0.23 1.42
N ALA A 145 10.38 1.01 0.50
CA ALA A 145 11.23 0.47 -0.56
C ALA A 145 12.48 -0.23 0.01
N GLN A 146 13.09 0.35 1.05
CA GLN A 146 14.20 -0.27 1.78
C GLN A 146 13.79 -1.61 2.40
N ASN A 147 12.64 -1.65 3.07
CA ASN A 147 12.14 -2.88 3.70
C ASN A 147 11.91 -4.00 2.67
N ILE A 148 11.39 -3.67 1.49
CA ILE A 148 11.23 -4.64 0.39
C ILE A 148 12.61 -5.13 -0.10
N ALA A 149 13.57 -4.22 -0.31
CA ALA A 149 14.92 -4.57 -0.74
C ALA A 149 15.64 -5.48 0.26
N LEU A 150 15.54 -5.18 1.57
CA LEU A 150 16.10 -6.02 2.63
C LEU A 150 15.45 -7.40 2.64
N LYS A 151 14.12 -7.48 2.53
CA LYS A 151 13.40 -8.76 2.47
C LYS A 151 13.83 -9.62 1.29
N LEU A 152 14.02 -9.01 0.12
CA LEU A 152 14.55 -9.69 -1.07
C LEU A 152 15.97 -10.20 -0.83
N GLY A 153 16.83 -9.37 -0.23
CA GLY A 153 18.21 -9.73 0.09
C GLY A 153 18.30 -10.89 1.07
N ASP A 154 17.47 -10.90 2.11
CA ASP A 154 17.44 -12.00 3.09
C ASP A 154 17.05 -13.33 2.43
N ILE A 155 16.00 -13.34 1.60
CA ILE A 155 15.55 -14.53 0.87
C ILE A 155 16.61 -14.97 -0.14
N ALA A 156 17.16 -14.04 -0.92
CA ALA A 156 18.17 -14.31 -1.93
C ALA A 156 19.42 -14.95 -1.31
N LYS A 157 19.85 -14.45 -0.16
CA LYS A 157 21.00 -14.99 0.58
C LYS A 157 20.69 -16.36 1.18
N GLU A 158 19.53 -16.55 1.79
CA GLU A 158 19.12 -17.83 2.38
C GLU A 158 19.02 -18.96 1.34
N LYS A 159 18.45 -18.64 0.18
CA LYS A 159 18.18 -19.60 -0.90
C LYS A 159 19.31 -19.66 -1.96
N GLU A 160 20.35 -18.87 -1.82
CA GLU A 160 21.45 -18.73 -2.80
C GLU A 160 20.92 -18.41 -4.21
N LEU A 161 20.00 -17.44 -4.30
CA LEU A 161 19.35 -17.00 -5.53
C LEU A 161 19.78 -15.58 -5.91
N PRO A 162 19.98 -15.26 -7.20
CA PRO A 162 20.05 -13.87 -7.64
C PRO A 162 18.68 -13.19 -7.47
N ILE A 163 18.67 -11.86 -7.31
CA ILE A 163 17.44 -11.09 -7.28
C ILE A 163 17.05 -10.67 -8.69
N LEU A 164 15.76 -10.81 -9.01
CA LEU A 164 15.15 -10.32 -10.24
C LEU A 164 13.96 -9.41 -9.91
N ILE A 165 13.95 -8.21 -10.47
CA ILE A 165 12.79 -7.29 -10.37
C ILE A 165 11.99 -7.38 -11.66
N ASN A 166 10.78 -7.89 -11.57
CA ASN A 166 9.86 -8.11 -12.68
C ASN A 166 8.89 -6.92 -12.81
N GLY A 167 9.07 -6.13 -13.84
CA GLY A 167 8.35 -4.89 -14.09
C GLY A 167 9.06 -3.69 -13.47
N ILE A 168 9.60 -2.81 -14.30
CA ILE A 168 10.34 -1.62 -13.85
C ILE A 168 9.71 -0.30 -14.31
N SER A 169 8.75 -0.33 -15.22
CA SER A 169 7.95 0.83 -15.52
C SER A 169 7.06 1.22 -14.34
N TYR A 170 6.63 2.48 -14.27
CA TYR A 170 5.89 2.97 -13.10
C TYR A 170 4.51 2.30 -12.94
N LYS A 171 4.01 1.66 -13.99
CA LYS A 171 2.80 0.80 -13.99
C LYS A 171 2.80 -0.13 -15.20
N PRO A 172 2.09 -1.27 -15.12
CA PRO A 172 1.94 -2.20 -16.24
C PRO A 172 1.40 -1.52 -17.51
N GLY A 173 1.90 -1.97 -18.66
CA GLY A 173 1.42 -1.51 -19.97
C GLY A 173 1.90 -0.13 -20.42
N VAL A 174 2.82 0.51 -19.69
CA VAL A 174 3.35 1.85 -20.02
C VAL A 174 4.88 1.85 -19.99
N PRO A 175 5.57 2.14 -21.12
CA PRO A 175 7.03 2.13 -21.20
C PRO A 175 7.65 3.41 -20.58
N TYR A 176 7.27 3.78 -19.37
CA TYR A 176 7.72 4.98 -18.69
C TYR A 176 8.22 4.64 -17.28
N ILE A 177 9.45 4.99 -17.01
CA ILE A 177 10.17 4.59 -15.79
C ILE A 177 10.30 5.69 -14.74
N ASP A 178 10.06 6.96 -15.09
CA ASP A 178 10.21 8.06 -14.15
C ASP A 178 9.20 7.92 -12.99
N GLY A 179 9.72 7.99 -11.78
CA GLY A 179 8.93 7.77 -10.57
C GLY A 179 8.53 6.32 -10.32
N SER A 180 9.17 5.35 -11.01
CA SER A 180 8.95 3.94 -10.75
C SER A 180 9.36 3.57 -9.33
N TYR A 181 8.44 2.93 -8.61
CA TYR A 181 8.73 2.39 -7.29
C TYR A 181 9.62 1.15 -7.35
N ALA A 182 9.49 0.36 -8.42
CA ALA A 182 10.35 -0.80 -8.66
C ALA A 182 11.82 -0.39 -8.83
N LEU A 183 12.08 0.73 -9.52
CA LEU A 183 13.44 1.27 -9.64
C LEU A 183 13.97 1.80 -8.31
N LEU A 184 13.13 2.36 -7.46
CA LEU A 184 13.53 2.77 -6.11
C LEU A 184 13.96 1.55 -5.28
N VAL A 185 13.21 0.45 -5.34
CA VAL A 185 13.60 -0.83 -4.70
C VAL A 185 14.91 -1.35 -5.30
N ALA A 186 15.07 -1.30 -6.63
CA ALA A 186 16.30 -1.72 -7.30
C ALA A 186 17.52 -0.91 -6.84
N GLN A 187 17.35 0.40 -6.68
CA GLN A 187 18.38 1.27 -6.15
C GLN A 187 18.80 0.83 -4.74
N TYR A 188 17.85 0.61 -3.83
CA TYR A 188 18.18 0.14 -2.48
C TYR A 188 18.80 -1.26 -2.47
N CYS A 189 18.35 -2.17 -3.34
CA CYS A 189 19.05 -3.44 -3.52
C CYS A 189 20.53 -3.23 -3.88
N THR A 190 20.81 -2.29 -4.79
CA THR A 190 22.19 -1.97 -5.21
C THR A 190 22.99 -1.31 -4.08
N GLU A 191 22.38 -0.41 -3.30
CA GLU A 191 23.02 0.21 -2.13
C GLU A 191 23.38 -0.82 -1.04
N TYR A 192 22.65 -1.93 -0.98
CA TYR A 192 22.92 -3.06 -0.08
C TYR A 192 23.76 -4.18 -0.72
N ASP A 193 24.42 -3.93 -1.85
CA ASP A 193 25.28 -4.86 -2.59
C ASP A 193 24.56 -6.11 -3.15
N TYR A 194 23.24 -6.05 -3.36
CA TYR A 194 22.48 -7.19 -3.91
C TYR A 194 22.42 -7.26 -5.44
N ASN A 195 22.75 -6.18 -6.15
CA ASN A 195 22.85 -6.11 -7.62
C ASN A 195 21.70 -6.82 -8.39
N PRO A 196 20.45 -6.34 -8.29
CA PRO A 196 19.31 -7.01 -8.88
C PRO A 196 19.33 -6.95 -10.41
N MET A 197 18.96 -8.04 -11.07
CA MET A 197 18.55 -8.02 -12.47
C MET A 197 17.19 -7.36 -12.60
N GLN A 198 16.91 -6.74 -13.75
CA GLN A 198 15.67 -6.04 -14.01
C GLN A 198 15.11 -6.49 -15.35
N VAL A 199 13.81 -6.75 -15.40
CA VAL A 199 13.10 -7.13 -16.62
C VAL A 199 11.79 -6.36 -16.76
N ASP A 200 11.58 -5.80 -17.95
CA ASP A 200 10.32 -5.20 -18.38
C ASP A 200 10.30 -5.21 -19.91
N PRO A 201 9.41 -5.99 -20.54
CA PRO A 201 9.38 -6.12 -22.00
C PRO A 201 9.19 -4.81 -22.75
N LEU A 202 8.51 -3.82 -22.13
CA LEU A 202 8.25 -2.53 -22.75
C LEU A 202 9.43 -1.56 -22.66
N VAL A 203 10.39 -1.83 -21.76
CA VAL A 203 11.55 -0.95 -21.51
C VAL A 203 12.83 -1.53 -22.09
N PHE A 204 13.10 -2.81 -21.86
CA PHE A 204 14.37 -3.46 -22.25
C PHE A 204 14.21 -4.52 -23.35
N GLY A 205 12.97 -4.76 -23.82
CA GLY A 205 12.66 -5.92 -24.65
C GLY A 205 12.45 -7.19 -23.82
N ALA A 206 12.06 -8.27 -24.49
CA ALA A 206 11.82 -9.55 -23.83
C ALA A 206 13.10 -10.36 -23.74
N ASP A 207 13.49 -10.74 -22.53
CA ASP A 207 14.38 -11.89 -22.31
C ASP A 207 13.50 -13.00 -21.73
N PRO A 208 13.20 -14.06 -22.49
CA PRO A 208 12.22 -15.06 -22.09
C PRO A 208 12.67 -15.93 -20.91
N GLY A 209 13.95 -15.93 -20.53
CA GLY A 209 14.47 -16.81 -19.50
C GLY A 209 14.81 -18.22 -20.03
N PRO A 210 14.73 -19.31 -19.22
CA PRO A 210 14.24 -19.34 -17.85
C PRO A 210 15.22 -18.76 -16.83
N PHE A 211 14.69 -18.10 -15.80
CA PHE A 211 15.49 -17.56 -14.70
C PHE A 211 15.32 -18.39 -13.43
N ARG A 212 16.44 -18.63 -12.74
CA ARG A 212 16.44 -19.11 -11.37
C ARG A 212 16.71 -17.91 -10.46
N ALA A 213 15.70 -17.42 -9.74
CA ALA A 213 15.83 -16.16 -9.01
C ALA A 213 14.87 -16.03 -7.81
N CYS A 214 15.22 -15.12 -6.89
CA CYS A 214 14.29 -14.48 -5.98
C CYS A 214 13.67 -13.29 -6.71
N VAL A 215 12.40 -13.40 -7.07
CA VAL A 215 11.70 -12.43 -7.94
C VAL A 215 10.85 -11.49 -7.14
N LEU A 216 11.06 -10.18 -7.27
CA LEU A 216 10.06 -9.20 -6.88
C LEU A 216 9.04 -9.05 -8.02
N LEU A 217 7.79 -9.39 -7.76
CA LEU A 217 6.69 -9.17 -8.70
C LEU A 217 6.20 -7.71 -8.59
N ALA A 218 7.00 -6.78 -9.14
CA ALA A 218 6.66 -5.36 -9.07
C ALA A 218 5.44 -5.01 -9.95
N HIS A 219 5.26 -5.72 -11.05
CA HIS A 219 3.98 -5.77 -11.77
C HIS A 219 3.26 -7.10 -11.48
N PRO A 220 1.92 -7.12 -11.41
CA PRO A 220 1.16 -8.34 -11.13
C PRO A 220 1.33 -9.46 -12.16
N GLU A 221 1.73 -9.12 -13.39
CA GLU A 221 2.00 -10.06 -14.47
C GLU A 221 3.48 -10.46 -14.46
N LEU A 222 3.76 -11.75 -14.57
CA LEU A 222 5.12 -12.26 -14.69
C LEU A 222 5.56 -12.20 -16.16
N TYR A 223 6.67 -11.53 -16.44
CA TYR A 223 7.15 -11.25 -17.80
C TYR A 223 8.20 -12.24 -18.31
N VAL A 224 8.63 -13.18 -17.47
CA VAL A 224 9.68 -14.14 -17.78
C VAL A 224 9.27 -15.55 -17.37
N GLU A 225 9.90 -16.55 -17.97
CA GLU A 225 9.83 -17.92 -17.50
C GLU A 225 10.77 -18.11 -16.29
N LEU A 226 10.30 -18.82 -15.26
CA LEU A 226 11.04 -19.11 -14.05
C LEU A 226 11.30 -20.62 -13.92
N SER A 227 12.46 -20.96 -13.40
CA SER A 227 12.76 -22.32 -12.94
C SER A 227 11.96 -22.66 -11.69
N ASP A 228 11.60 -23.93 -11.51
CA ASP A 228 10.73 -24.43 -10.44
C ASP A 228 11.25 -24.13 -9.01
N ASP A 229 12.58 -23.95 -8.85
CA ASP A 229 13.22 -23.60 -7.58
C ASP A 229 13.35 -22.09 -7.32
N SER A 230 12.68 -21.26 -8.10
CA SER A 230 12.61 -19.82 -7.89
C SER A 230 11.62 -19.47 -6.77
N VAL A 231 11.85 -18.32 -6.12
CA VAL A 231 10.96 -17.76 -5.10
C VAL A 231 10.34 -16.47 -5.62
N VAL A 232 9.03 -16.32 -5.52
CA VAL A 232 8.30 -15.12 -5.95
C VAL A 232 7.81 -14.35 -4.74
N VAL A 233 8.30 -13.13 -4.57
CA VAL A 233 7.79 -12.17 -3.58
C VAL A 233 6.74 -11.31 -4.27
N ASP A 234 5.48 -11.49 -3.86
CA ASP A 234 4.31 -10.83 -4.45
C ASP A 234 3.69 -9.79 -3.48
N PRO A 235 3.96 -8.49 -3.68
CA PRO A 235 3.34 -7.42 -2.88
C PRO A 235 1.84 -7.22 -3.16
N TRP A 236 1.34 -7.76 -4.28
CA TRP A 236 -0.06 -7.59 -4.71
C TRP A 236 -0.98 -8.70 -4.22
N ARG A 237 -0.40 -9.84 -3.76
CA ARG A 237 -1.10 -11.05 -3.32
C ARG A 237 -2.06 -11.59 -4.38
N SER A 238 -1.61 -11.58 -5.62
CA SER A 238 -2.38 -11.95 -6.82
C SER A 238 -1.80 -13.14 -7.56
N TYR A 239 -0.54 -13.47 -7.33
CA TYR A 239 0.16 -14.57 -7.97
C TYR A 239 0.01 -15.87 -7.18
N THR A 240 -0.27 -16.95 -7.87
CA THR A 240 -0.31 -18.31 -7.30
C THR A 240 0.45 -19.26 -8.21
N SER A 241 1.13 -20.24 -7.65
CA SER A 241 1.89 -21.24 -8.41
C SER A 241 2.00 -22.55 -7.65
N ASP A 242 1.89 -23.66 -8.37
CA ASP A 242 2.19 -24.99 -7.84
C ASP A 242 3.67 -25.37 -8.01
N LYS A 243 4.44 -24.52 -8.70
CA LYS A 243 5.86 -24.76 -9.06
C LYS A 243 6.83 -23.92 -8.25
N HIS A 244 6.41 -22.71 -7.86
CA HIS A 244 7.27 -21.73 -7.21
C HIS A 244 6.84 -21.53 -5.76
N GLU A 245 7.79 -21.33 -4.86
CA GLU A 245 7.50 -20.78 -3.54
C GLU A 245 7.02 -19.34 -3.71
N VAL A 246 5.83 -19.02 -3.20
CA VAL A 246 5.23 -17.67 -3.29
C VAL A 246 5.13 -17.06 -1.90
N ILE A 247 5.72 -15.89 -1.73
CA ILE A 247 5.66 -15.11 -0.50
C ILE A 247 4.77 -13.88 -0.76
N HIS A 248 3.56 -13.92 -0.26
CA HIS A 248 2.65 -12.78 -0.32
C HIS A 248 3.07 -11.74 0.72
N TYR A 249 3.75 -10.67 0.29
CA TYR A 249 4.25 -9.64 1.18
C TYR A 249 3.10 -8.95 1.94
N GLY A 250 3.22 -8.95 3.28
CA GLY A 250 2.18 -8.42 4.17
C GLY A 250 1.09 -9.44 4.53
N ASN A 251 1.14 -10.67 4.01
CA ASN A 251 0.25 -11.75 4.41
C ASN A 251 1.08 -12.85 5.10
N THR A 252 0.96 -12.94 6.42
CA THR A 252 1.85 -13.76 7.28
C THR A 252 1.14 -14.93 7.95
N ARG A 253 -0.06 -15.24 7.51
CA ARG A 253 -0.84 -16.40 7.96
C ARG A 253 -1.28 -17.29 6.81
#